data_18269a615d4cf1a355b02d2a49d8fa25
#
_entry.id   18269a615d4cf1a355b02d2a49d8fa25
#
_cell.length_a   1.000
_cell.length_b   1.000
_cell.length_c   1.000
_cell.angle_alpha   90.00
_cell.angle_beta   90.00
_cell.angle_gamma   90.00
#
_symmetry.space_group_name_H-M   'P 1'
#
loop_
_entity.id
_entity.type
_entity.pdbx_description
1 polymer ?
#
loop_
_entity_poly.entity_id
_entity_poly.type
_entity_poly.pdbx_seq_one_letter_code
_entity_poly.pdbx_strand_id
1 'polypeptide(L)'
;MTENFILGRNNKLEHELKALADYINIPYSILQPYQSECFVRHYTKGQVIYFSPQESSNIYFLIEGNIIREHYNQNGDVYRYFNKEQVLFPISNLFHPKEVNELCTALTDCTVLGLPRELMAFLCKANDDIFLTLFALINDNEQQHMNYNMALT
;
A
#
# COMPACT_ATOMS: atom_id res chain seq x y z
N MET A 1 -25.35 1.58 -22.69
CA MET A 1 -23.92 1.26 -22.88
C MET A 1 -23.01 1.94 -21.86
N THR A 2 -23.22 3.23 -21.60
CA THR A 2 -22.41 3.97 -20.63
C THR A 2 -22.57 3.43 -19.21
N GLU A 3 -23.79 3.06 -18.82
CA GLU A 3 -24.04 2.51 -17.50
C GLU A 3 -23.37 1.16 -17.28
N ASN A 4 -23.40 0.27 -18.27
CA ASN A 4 -22.75 -1.03 -18.18
C ASN A 4 -21.23 -0.89 -18.07
N PHE A 5 -20.65 0.09 -18.76
CA PHE A 5 -19.24 0.37 -18.70
C PHE A 5 -18.83 0.89 -17.30
N ILE A 6 -19.63 1.79 -16.73
CA ILE A 6 -19.40 2.32 -15.38
C ILE A 6 -19.55 1.21 -14.34
N LEU A 7 -20.60 0.37 -14.46
CA LEU A 7 -20.80 -0.75 -13.55
C LEU A 7 -19.65 -1.77 -13.63
N GLY A 8 -19.14 -2.04 -14.83
CA GLY A 8 -17.99 -2.92 -15.00
C GLY A 8 -16.74 -2.40 -14.31
N ARG A 9 -16.48 -1.09 -14.39
CA ARG A 9 -15.36 -0.44 -13.69
C ARG A 9 -15.57 -0.50 -12.17
N ASN A 10 -16.77 -0.18 -11.71
CA ASN A 10 -17.09 -0.18 -10.29
C ASN A 10 -16.96 -1.58 -9.70
N ASN A 11 -17.41 -2.62 -10.40
CA ASN A 11 -17.29 -3.99 -9.95
C ASN A 11 -15.84 -4.44 -9.81
N LYS A 12 -14.99 -4.03 -10.74
CA LYS A 12 -13.56 -4.36 -10.69
C LYS A 12 -12.86 -3.70 -9.52
N LEU A 13 -13.12 -2.42 -9.32
CA LEU A 13 -12.55 -1.66 -8.21
C LEU A 13 -13.18 -2.10 -6.88
N GLU A 14 -14.43 -2.51 -6.89
CA GLU A 14 -15.11 -3.05 -5.72
C GLU A 14 -14.39 -4.26 -5.15
N HIS A 15 -13.94 -5.17 -5.99
CA HIS A 15 -13.21 -6.36 -5.56
C HIS A 15 -11.94 -5.97 -4.80
N GLU A 16 -11.15 -5.05 -5.35
CA GLU A 16 -9.90 -4.60 -4.73
C GLU A 16 -10.15 -3.81 -3.45
N LEU A 17 -11.17 -2.98 -3.43
CA LEU A 17 -11.53 -2.22 -2.22
C LEU A 17 -12.05 -3.12 -1.12
N LYS A 18 -12.79 -4.18 -1.46
CA LYS A 18 -13.22 -5.17 -0.48
C LYS A 18 -12.03 -5.90 0.13
N ALA A 19 -11.03 -6.23 -0.67
CA ALA A 19 -9.82 -6.87 -0.18
C ALA A 19 -9.09 -5.95 0.82
N LEU A 20 -8.99 -4.67 0.52
CA LEU A 20 -8.41 -3.69 1.44
C LEU A 20 -9.24 -3.58 2.72
N ALA A 21 -10.57 -3.48 2.59
CA ALA A 21 -11.46 -3.39 3.75
C ALA A 21 -11.28 -4.58 4.69
N ASP A 22 -11.20 -5.78 4.14
CA ASP A 22 -10.97 -6.99 4.93
C ASP A 22 -9.62 -6.95 5.63
N TYR A 23 -8.59 -6.48 4.93
CA TYR A 23 -7.23 -6.39 5.49
C TYR A 23 -7.16 -5.44 6.68
N ILE A 24 -7.82 -4.28 6.60
CA ILE A 24 -7.84 -3.30 7.70
C ILE A 24 -9.02 -3.48 8.63
N ASN A 25 -9.81 -4.52 8.41
CA ASN A 25 -10.91 -4.94 9.28
C ASN A 25 -12.02 -3.88 9.45
N ILE A 26 -12.49 -3.36 8.33
CA ILE A 26 -13.60 -2.41 8.30
C ILE A 26 -14.67 -2.87 7.30
N PRO A 27 -15.94 -2.41 7.45
CA PRO A 27 -16.94 -2.66 6.42
C PRO A 27 -16.57 -1.99 5.11
N TYR A 28 -16.85 -2.66 4.00
CA TYR A 28 -16.62 -2.12 2.67
C TYR A 28 -17.35 -0.78 2.47
N SER A 29 -18.51 -0.62 3.09
CA SER A 29 -19.31 0.61 2.97
C SER A 29 -18.57 1.87 3.40
N ILE A 30 -17.51 1.74 4.20
CA ILE A 30 -16.69 2.88 4.62
C ILE A 30 -15.79 3.34 3.47
N LEU A 31 -15.28 2.41 2.67
CA LEU A 31 -14.40 2.73 1.53
C LEU A 31 -15.16 3.07 0.27
N GLN A 32 -16.34 2.51 0.08
CA GLN A 32 -17.12 2.65 -1.15
C GLN A 32 -17.31 4.11 -1.61
N PRO A 33 -17.63 5.07 -0.73
CA PRO A 33 -17.82 6.46 -1.18
C PRO A 33 -16.58 7.11 -1.80
N TYR A 34 -15.40 6.56 -1.54
CA TYR A 34 -14.12 7.13 -1.99
C TYR A 34 -13.53 6.39 -3.19
N GLN A 35 -14.34 5.53 -3.81
CA GLN A 35 -13.89 4.69 -4.93
C GLN A 35 -13.27 5.50 -6.08
N SER A 36 -13.82 6.68 -6.37
CA SER A 36 -13.33 7.53 -7.45
C SER A 36 -11.94 8.11 -7.19
N GLU A 37 -11.48 8.10 -5.95
CA GLU A 37 -10.15 8.61 -5.57
C GLU A 37 -9.09 7.50 -5.61
N CYS A 38 -9.51 6.26 -5.83
CA CYS A 38 -8.63 5.10 -5.86
C CYS A 38 -8.37 4.64 -7.29
N PHE A 39 -7.31 3.88 -7.47
CA PHE A 39 -6.97 3.34 -8.79
C PHE A 39 -6.33 1.96 -8.64
N VAL A 40 -6.43 1.16 -9.70
CA VAL A 40 -5.77 -0.15 -9.78
C VAL A 40 -4.77 -0.12 -10.92
N ARG A 41 -3.56 -0.60 -10.66
CA ARG A 41 -2.51 -0.71 -11.67
C ARG A 41 -1.91 -2.11 -11.66
N HIS A 42 -1.50 -2.53 -12.86
CA HIS A 42 -0.80 -3.79 -13.06
C HIS A 42 0.65 -3.50 -13.43
N TYR A 43 1.56 -4.22 -12.80
CA TYR A 43 2.99 -4.10 -13.07
C TYR A 43 3.53 -5.46 -13.49
N THR A 44 4.39 -5.47 -14.50
CA THR A 44 5.08 -6.69 -14.88
C THR A 44 6.37 -6.84 -14.08
N LYS A 45 6.85 -8.07 -13.98
CA LYS A 45 8.11 -8.38 -13.30
C LYS A 45 9.22 -7.43 -13.75
N GLY A 46 9.89 -6.82 -12.79
CA GLY A 46 11.00 -5.91 -13.01
C GLY A 46 10.61 -4.44 -13.13
N GLN A 47 9.32 -4.11 -13.26
CA GLN A 47 8.89 -2.72 -13.32
C GLN A 47 8.99 -2.03 -11.98
N VAL A 48 9.38 -0.76 -12.00
CA VAL A 48 9.38 0.10 -10.82
C VAL A 48 7.96 0.55 -10.51
N ILE A 49 7.53 0.31 -9.27
CA ILE A 49 6.21 0.75 -8.80
C ILE A 49 6.29 2.21 -8.36
N TYR A 50 7.32 2.56 -7.60
CA TYR A 50 7.60 3.95 -7.28
C TYR A 50 9.08 4.12 -6.91
N PHE A 51 9.53 5.36 -7.02
CA PHE A 51 10.83 5.79 -6.54
C PHE A 51 10.64 7.07 -5.75
N SER A 52 10.82 6.99 -4.44
CA SER A 52 10.71 8.15 -3.55
C SER A 52 11.93 9.05 -3.67
N PRO A 53 11.78 10.33 -3.34
CA PRO A 53 10.72 10.97 -2.56
C PRO A 53 9.50 11.47 -3.33
N GLN A 54 9.44 11.25 -4.63
CA GLN A 54 8.43 11.85 -5.50
C GLN A 54 7.03 11.27 -5.34
N GLU A 55 6.91 10.08 -4.75
CA GLU A 55 5.65 9.33 -4.69
C GLU A 55 5.04 9.27 -3.29
N SER A 56 5.30 10.28 -2.47
CA SER A 56 4.84 10.29 -1.09
C SER A 56 3.35 10.58 -0.91
N SER A 57 2.63 10.92 -2.00
CA SER A 57 1.22 11.30 -1.95
C SER A 57 0.26 10.12 -1.91
N ASN A 58 0.73 8.92 -2.22
CA ASN A 58 -0.10 7.72 -2.29
C ASN A 58 0.36 6.65 -1.32
N ILE A 59 -0.59 5.82 -0.93
CA ILE A 59 -0.33 4.55 -0.26
C ILE A 59 -0.86 3.44 -1.17
N TYR A 60 -0.24 2.28 -1.14
CA TYR A 60 -0.55 1.18 -2.04
C TYR A 60 -0.91 -0.06 -1.25
N PHE A 61 -1.84 -0.84 -1.80
CA PHE A 61 -2.19 -2.14 -1.27
C PHE A 61 -1.88 -3.20 -2.32
N LEU A 62 -0.99 -4.13 -1.97
CA LEU A 62 -0.59 -5.22 -2.87
C LEU A 62 -1.66 -6.30 -2.86
N ILE A 63 -2.44 -6.36 -3.93
CA ILE A 63 -3.51 -7.35 -4.08
C ILE A 63 -2.92 -8.71 -4.43
N GLU A 64 -1.96 -8.72 -5.36
CA GLU A 64 -1.41 -9.93 -5.93
C GLU A 64 0.04 -9.70 -6.34
N GLY A 65 0.89 -10.67 -6.09
CA GLY A 65 2.29 -10.64 -6.48
C GLY A 65 3.25 -10.42 -5.32
N ASN A 66 4.52 -10.24 -5.67
CA ASN A 66 5.61 -10.01 -4.72
C ASN A 66 6.38 -8.76 -5.13
N ILE A 67 6.79 -7.97 -4.13
CA ILE A 67 7.57 -6.75 -4.35
C ILE A 67 8.82 -6.77 -3.51
N ILE A 68 9.82 -5.98 -3.95
CA ILE A 68 10.98 -5.65 -3.15
C ILE A 68 11.03 -4.16 -2.95
N ARG A 69 11.29 -3.72 -1.73
CA ARG A 69 11.51 -2.31 -1.38
C ARG A 69 12.94 -2.16 -0.90
N GLU A 70 13.68 -1.27 -1.55
CA GLU A 70 15.08 -0.98 -1.23
C GLU A 70 15.17 0.42 -0.65
N HIS A 71 15.58 0.50 0.60
CA HIS A 71 15.69 1.74 1.34
C HIS A 71 17.16 2.15 1.42
N TYR A 72 17.45 3.37 0.96
CA TYR A 72 18.79 3.92 0.94
C TYR A 72 18.93 4.96 2.05
N ASN A 73 19.84 4.74 3.00
CA ASN A 73 20.07 5.72 4.03
C ASN A 73 21.21 6.67 3.63
N GLN A 74 21.44 7.69 4.45
CA GLN A 74 22.44 8.74 4.17
C GLN A 74 23.87 8.21 4.16
N ASN A 75 24.14 7.09 4.82
CA ASN A 75 25.47 6.47 4.89
C ASN A 75 25.75 5.53 3.73
N GLY A 76 24.82 5.40 2.79
CA GLY A 76 24.97 4.51 1.64
C GLY A 76 24.55 3.07 1.90
N ASP A 77 24.07 2.76 3.09
CA ASP A 77 23.55 1.42 3.39
C ASP A 77 22.21 1.21 2.69
N VAL A 78 21.98 -0.02 2.25
CA VAL A 78 20.76 -0.41 1.58
C VAL A 78 20.06 -1.49 2.40
N TYR A 79 18.80 -1.23 2.73
CA TYR A 79 17.95 -2.19 3.44
C TYR A 79 16.90 -2.69 2.47
N ARG A 80 16.77 -4.00 2.36
CA ARG A 80 15.82 -4.63 1.43
C ARG A 80 14.71 -5.32 2.20
N TYR A 81 13.47 -5.04 1.79
CA TYR A 81 12.27 -5.62 2.38
C TYR A 81 11.50 -6.34 1.29
N PHE A 82 11.22 -7.62 1.50
CA PHE A 82 10.42 -8.43 0.58
C PHE A 82 9.01 -8.53 1.13
N ASN A 83 8.04 -8.17 0.32
CA ASN A 83 6.64 -8.24 0.70
C ASN A 83 5.87 -9.07 -0.31
N LYS A 84 4.98 -9.89 0.21
CA LYS A 84 4.03 -10.67 -0.56
C LYS A 84 2.67 -10.00 -0.53
N GLU A 85 1.74 -10.54 -1.31
CA GLU A 85 0.40 -10.02 -1.42
C GLU A 85 -0.30 -9.81 -0.08
N GLN A 86 -1.22 -8.86 -0.10
CA GLN A 86 -1.99 -8.31 1.00
C GLN A 86 -1.12 -7.63 2.04
N VAL A 87 -0.47 -6.57 1.58
CA VAL A 87 0.30 -5.66 2.43
C VAL A 87 0.09 -4.22 1.97
N LEU A 88 -0.04 -3.30 2.92
CA LEU A 88 -0.02 -1.85 2.67
C LEU A 88 1.42 -1.34 2.65
N PHE A 89 1.75 -0.49 1.69
CA PHE A 89 3.09 0.07 1.57
C PHE A 89 3.08 1.41 0.82
N PRO A 90 3.95 2.34 1.15
CA PRO A 90 4.81 2.41 2.32
C PRO A 90 4.02 2.92 3.54
N ILE A 91 3.89 2.10 4.56
CA ILE A 91 3.10 2.44 5.75
C ILE A 91 3.76 3.56 6.57
N SER A 92 5.09 3.61 6.58
CA SER A 92 5.84 4.60 7.35
C SER A 92 5.50 6.04 7.00
N ASN A 93 4.97 6.28 5.80
CA ASN A 93 4.59 7.62 5.35
C ASN A 93 3.15 8.00 5.68
N LEU A 94 2.38 7.10 6.31
CA LEU A 94 0.95 7.32 6.49
C LEU A 94 0.66 8.52 7.40
N PHE A 95 1.34 8.60 8.54
CA PHE A 95 1.09 9.68 9.52
C PHE A 95 2.15 10.76 9.51
N HIS A 96 3.37 10.43 9.08
CA HIS A 96 4.49 11.35 9.04
C HIS A 96 5.11 11.31 7.66
N PRO A 97 4.71 12.22 6.75
CA PRO A 97 5.30 12.28 5.42
C PRO A 97 6.76 12.69 5.55
N LYS A 98 7.64 11.71 5.48
CA LYS A 98 9.08 11.92 5.43
C LYS A 98 9.54 11.66 4.01
N GLU A 99 10.59 12.36 3.60
CA GLU A 99 11.30 11.98 2.40
C GLU A 99 11.93 10.62 2.66
N VAL A 100 11.51 9.63 1.90
CA VAL A 100 12.06 8.28 2.00
C VAL A 100 12.74 7.97 0.67
N ASN A 101 14.03 7.70 0.72
CA ASN A 101 14.76 7.22 -0.44
C ASN A 101 14.52 5.73 -0.57
N GLU A 102 13.43 5.39 -1.21
CA GLU A 102 13.00 4.01 -1.36
C GLU A 102 12.65 3.71 -2.80
N LEU A 103 13.18 2.61 -3.31
CA LEU A 103 12.85 2.07 -4.62
C LEU A 103 11.99 0.82 -4.43
N CYS A 104 10.79 0.82 -5.01
CA CYS A 104 9.89 -0.33 -4.96
C CYS A 104 9.77 -0.93 -6.35
N THR A 105 10.08 -2.21 -6.47
CA THR A 105 10.10 -2.93 -7.74
C THR A 105 9.26 -4.21 -7.65
N ALA A 106 8.55 -4.51 -8.73
CA ALA A 106 7.79 -5.75 -8.84
C ALA A 106 8.75 -6.93 -9.06
N LEU A 107 8.74 -7.90 -8.16
CA LEU A 107 9.51 -9.14 -8.31
C LEU A 107 8.80 -10.16 -9.19
N THR A 108 7.49 -10.10 -9.21
CA THR A 108 6.61 -10.87 -10.08
C THR A 108 5.62 -9.92 -10.72
N ASP A 109 4.76 -10.41 -11.59
CA ASP A 109 3.62 -9.63 -12.03
C ASP A 109 2.76 -9.27 -10.81
N CYS A 110 2.38 -8.00 -10.70
CA CYS A 110 1.69 -7.47 -9.53
C CYS A 110 0.42 -6.74 -9.92
N THR A 111 -0.58 -6.82 -9.05
CA THR A 111 -1.77 -5.98 -9.09
C THR A 111 -1.78 -5.15 -7.80
N VAL A 112 -1.90 -3.84 -7.95
CA VAL A 112 -1.78 -2.88 -6.85
C VAL A 112 -2.97 -1.94 -6.86
N LEU A 113 -3.59 -1.77 -5.69
CA LEU A 113 -4.59 -0.74 -5.45
C LEU A 113 -3.88 0.47 -4.86
N GLY A 114 -4.06 1.63 -5.49
CA GLY A 114 -3.52 2.88 -4.98
C GLY A 114 -4.60 3.80 -4.45
N LEU A 115 -4.30 4.52 -3.39
CA LEU A 115 -5.21 5.50 -2.82
C LEU A 115 -4.40 6.66 -2.22
N PRO A 116 -5.01 7.88 -2.16
CA PRO A 116 -4.32 9.00 -1.55
C PRO A 116 -4.01 8.74 -0.08
N ARG A 117 -2.80 9.07 0.34
CA ARG A 117 -2.41 8.98 1.74
C ARG A 117 -3.34 9.80 2.63
N GLU A 118 -3.73 10.98 2.15
CA GLU A 118 -4.63 11.87 2.90
C GLU A 118 -5.99 11.25 3.16
N LEU A 119 -6.49 10.44 2.21
CA LEU A 119 -7.74 9.73 2.41
C LEU A 119 -7.63 8.74 3.57
N MET A 120 -6.56 7.96 3.59
CA MET A 120 -6.35 6.99 4.67
C MET A 120 -6.18 7.69 6.01
N ALA A 121 -5.44 8.79 6.05
CA ALA A 121 -5.29 9.59 7.27
C ALA A 121 -6.62 10.15 7.76
N PHE A 122 -7.46 10.63 6.84
CA PHE A 122 -8.79 11.11 7.16
C PHE A 122 -9.66 10.02 7.77
N LEU A 123 -9.64 8.83 7.18
CA LEU A 123 -10.42 7.69 7.69
C LEU A 123 -9.96 7.28 9.08
N CYS A 124 -8.67 7.32 9.35
CA CYS A 124 -8.12 7.04 10.67
C CYS A 124 -8.60 8.04 11.73
N LYS A 125 -8.68 9.31 11.36
CA LYS A 125 -9.17 10.35 12.27
C LYS A 125 -10.67 10.23 12.54
N ALA A 126 -11.42 9.76 11.54
CA ALA A 126 -12.85 9.61 11.64
C ALA A 126 -13.28 8.34 12.39
N ASN A 127 -12.38 7.36 12.54
CA ASN A 127 -12.71 6.07 13.12
C ASN A 127 -11.50 5.50 13.88
N ASP A 128 -11.63 5.44 15.21
CA ASP A 128 -10.56 4.94 16.09
C ASP A 128 -10.19 3.50 15.82
N ASP A 129 -11.14 2.66 15.42
CA ASP A 129 -10.87 1.25 15.13
C ASP A 129 -9.94 1.10 13.93
N ILE A 130 -10.10 1.95 12.91
CA ILE A 130 -9.19 1.97 11.75
C ILE A 130 -7.80 2.35 12.21
N PHE A 131 -7.69 3.41 13.00
CA PHE A 131 -6.40 3.87 13.52
C PHE A 131 -5.68 2.76 14.29
N LEU A 132 -6.38 2.10 15.21
CA LEU A 132 -5.80 1.04 16.02
C LEU A 132 -5.34 -0.17 15.18
N THR A 133 -6.15 -0.54 14.19
CA THR A 133 -5.81 -1.65 13.28
C THR A 133 -4.55 -1.31 12.47
N LEU A 134 -4.48 -0.12 11.91
CA LEU A 134 -3.31 0.31 11.13
C LEU A 134 -2.07 0.44 11.99
N PHE A 135 -2.22 0.93 13.21
CA PHE A 135 -1.10 1.02 14.15
C PHE A 135 -0.51 -0.35 14.45
N ALA A 136 -1.36 -1.35 14.68
CA ALA A 136 -0.92 -2.72 14.91
C ALA A 136 -0.20 -3.30 13.68
N LEU A 137 -0.72 -3.04 12.48
CA LEU A 137 -0.10 -3.50 11.24
C LEU A 137 1.27 -2.86 11.01
N ILE A 138 1.43 -1.58 11.35
CA ILE A 138 2.72 -0.89 11.25
C ILE A 138 3.74 -1.54 12.17
N ASN A 139 3.37 -1.81 13.41
CA ASN A 139 4.25 -2.46 14.37
C ASN A 139 4.68 -3.84 13.90
N ASP A 140 3.75 -4.64 13.40
CA ASP A 140 4.05 -5.98 12.89
C ASP A 140 5.02 -5.92 11.71
N ASN A 141 4.81 -5.00 10.78
CA ASN A 141 5.69 -4.83 9.63
C ASN A 141 7.10 -4.41 10.04
N GLU A 142 7.22 -3.48 10.99
CA GLU A 142 8.52 -3.06 11.49
C GLU A 142 9.27 -4.21 12.17
N GLN A 143 8.58 -5.02 12.96
CA GLN A 143 9.18 -6.19 13.59
C GLN A 143 9.68 -7.20 12.56
N GLN A 144 8.90 -7.47 11.53
CA GLN A 144 9.30 -8.36 10.45
C GLN A 144 10.51 -7.83 9.70
N HIS A 145 10.54 -6.54 9.41
CA HIS A 145 11.68 -5.91 8.73
C HIS A 145 12.95 -5.96 9.56
N MET A 146 12.85 -5.72 10.85
CA MET A 146 13.99 -5.83 11.76
C MET A 146 14.55 -7.24 11.78
N ASN A 147 13.69 -8.24 11.92
CA ASN A 147 14.10 -9.64 11.93
C ASN A 147 14.79 -10.03 10.62
N TYR A 148 14.28 -9.57 9.49
CA TYR A 148 14.84 -9.84 8.18
C TYR A 148 16.25 -9.23 8.05
N ASN A 149 16.42 -7.98 8.44
CA ASN A 149 17.71 -7.31 8.39
C ASN A 149 18.75 -7.98 9.30
N MET A 150 18.35 -8.42 10.47
CA MET A 150 19.23 -9.15 11.39
C MET A 150 19.67 -10.49 10.80
N ALA A 151 18.79 -11.16 10.07
CA ALA A 151 19.11 -12.43 9.44
C ALA A 151 20.12 -12.28 8.28
N LEU A 152 20.18 -11.10 7.65
CA LEU A 152 21.11 -10.80 6.57
C LEU A 152 22.49 -10.36 7.06
N THR A 153 22.57 -9.89 8.27
CA THR A 153 23.85 -9.45 8.86
C THR A 153 24.55 -10.58 9.59
#